data_16e9eb7f94d66687b85002855450cbf7
#
_entry.id   16e9eb7f94d66687b85002855450cbf7
#
_cell.length_a   1.000
_cell.length_b   1.000
_cell.length_c   1.000
_cell.angle_alpha   90.00
_cell.angle_beta   90.00
_cell.angle_gamma   90.00
#
_symmetry.space_group_name_H-M   'P 1'
#
loop_
_entity.id
_entity.type
_entity.pdbx_description
1 polymer ?
#
loop_
_entity_poly.entity_id
_entity_poly.type
_entity_poly.pdbx_seq_one_letter_code
_entity_poly.pdbx_strand_id
1 'polypeptide(L)'
;MRPGEVDGVDYFFMDRPEFERVRDEGGFLEWFEVYGDLKGTPRAAVEEHLAAGSDVLLEIDVQGALAVRERFPDAVLVFLRPPSREEQRRRLEGRAVGDPVQQASIDSRLAQAEAEELLADRVDHVVTN
;
A
#
# COMPACT_ATOMS: atom_id res chain seq x y z
N MET A 1 2.77 11.94 -9.50
CA MET A 1 2.43 12.92 -8.45
C MET A 1 1.01 13.41 -8.69
N ARG A 2 0.14 13.34 -7.69
CA ARG A 2 -1.25 13.82 -7.78
C ARG A 2 -1.33 15.31 -7.44
N PRO A 3 -2.39 16.03 -7.88
CA PRO A 3 -2.58 17.42 -7.47
C PRO A 3 -2.65 17.55 -5.95
N GLY A 4 -1.76 18.35 -5.38
CA GLY A 4 -1.67 18.59 -3.93
C GLY A 4 -0.63 17.75 -3.20
N GLU A 5 -0.05 16.73 -3.81
CA GLU A 5 1.07 15.98 -3.22
C GLU A 5 2.37 16.80 -3.26
N VAL A 6 3.14 16.71 -2.19
CA VAL A 6 4.41 17.45 -1.99
C VAL A 6 5.55 16.44 -1.84
N ASP A 7 6.59 16.62 -2.67
CA ASP A 7 7.80 15.79 -2.58
C ASP A 7 8.50 15.96 -1.23
N GLY A 8 8.93 14.83 -0.67
CA GLY A 8 9.56 14.79 0.65
C GLY A 8 8.60 14.91 1.84
N VAL A 9 7.28 15.10 1.58
CA VAL A 9 6.24 15.17 2.62
C VAL A 9 5.26 14.00 2.47
N ASP A 10 4.60 13.91 1.31
CA ASP A 10 3.63 12.83 1.04
C ASP A 10 4.34 11.60 0.47
N TYR A 11 5.29 11.83 -0.42
CA TYR A 11 6.13 10.81 -1.05
C TYR A 11 7.53 11.37 -1.34
N PHE A 12 8.50 10.48 -1.51
CA PHE A 12 9.76 10.78 -2.18
C PHE A 12 9.59 10.40 -3.66
N PHE A 13 9.39 11.40 -4.51
CA PHE A 13 9.24 11.16 -5.95
C PHE A 13 10.61 10.97 -6.59
N MET A 14 10.80 9.86 -7.26
CA MET A 14 12.03 9.53 -7.98
C MET A 14 11.70 8.99 -9.37
N ASP A 15 12.63 9.08 -10.28
CA ASP A 15 12.46 8.46 -11.59
C ASP A 15 12.67 6.93 -11.53
N ARG A 16 12.27 6.23 -12.59
CA ARG A 16 12.37 4.76 -12.63
C ARG A 16 13.79 4.26 -12.46
N PRO A 17 14.84 4.81 -13.13
CA PRO A 17 16.22 4.37 -12.94
C PRO A 17 16.70 4.52 -11.50
N GLU A 18 16.35 5.61 -10.84
CA GLU A 18 16.70 5.83 -9.44
C GLU A 18 15.98 4.85 -8.51
N PHE A 19 14.69 4.63 -8.73
CA PHE A 19 13.92 3.64 -7.97
C PHE A 19 14.52 2.24 -8.10
N GLU A 20 14.86 1.82 -9.32
CA GLU A 20 15.44 0.51 -9.60
C GLU A 20 16.81 0.36 -8.92
N ARG A 21 17.63 1.41 -8.92
CA ARG A 21 18.90 1.42 -8.18
C ARG A 21 18.68 1.22 -6.68
N VAL A 22 17.77 2.00 -6.07
CA VAL A 22 17.45 1.90 -4.62
C VAL A 22 16.90 0.50 -4.29
N ARG A 23 16.05 -0.04 -5.16
CA ARG A 23 15.51 -1.40 -5.03
C ARG A 23 16.63 -2.44 -5.02
N ASP A 24 17.55 -2.36 -5.98
CA ASP A 24 18.61 -3.35 -6.16
C ASP A 24 19.65 -3.28 -5.04
N GLU A 25 19.82 -2.10 -4.42
CA GLU A 25 20.59 -1.89 -3.19
C GLU A 25 19.85 -2.35 -1.93
N GLY A 26 18.60 -2.82 -2.04
CA GLY A 26 17.78 -3.27 -0.91
C GLY A 26 17.25 -2.14 -0.03
N GLY A 27 17.12 -0.93 -0.59
CA GLY A 27 16.70 0.28 0.12
C GLY A 27 15.20 0.34 0.45
N PHE A 28 14.39 -0.62 -0.03
CA PHE A 28 12.98 -0.71 0.32
C PHE A 28 12.69 -1.89 1.25
N LEU A 29 11.74 -1.72 2.17
CA LEU A 29 11.15 -2.80 2.95
C LEU A 29 10.30 -3.72 2.07
N GLU A 30 9.46 -3.11 1.25
CA GLU A 30 8.64 -3.72 0.22
C GLU A 30 8.55 -2.75 -0.97
N TRP A 31 8.29 -3.30 -2.14
CA TRP A 31 8.02 -2.52 -3.33
C TRP A 31 7.16 -3.33 -4.30
N PHE A 32 6.40 -2.64 -5.13
CA PHE A 32 5.53 -3.25 -6.15
C PHE A 32 5.27 -2.28 -7.30
N GLU A 33 4.79 -2.82 -8.41
CA GLU A 33 4.38 -2.04 -9.57
C GLU A 33 2.85 -2.08 -9.69
N VAL A 34 2.22 -0.90 -9.69
CA VAL A 34 0.78 -0.74 -9.87
C VAL A 34 0.51 0.17 -11.04
N TYR A 35 -0.14 -0.36 -12.09
CA TYR A 35 -0.49 0.38 -13.32
C TYR A 35 0.70 1.09 -13.96
N GLY A 36 1.88 0.50 -13.90
CA GLY A 36 3.12 1.06 -14.46
C GLY A 36 3.88 2.02 -13.53
N ASP A 37 3.32 2.36 -12.37
CA ASP A 37 3.99 3.15 -11.34
C ASP A 37 4.66 2.23 -10.32
N LEU A 38 5.93 2.47 -10.05
CA LEU A 38 6.69 1.82 -8.98
C LEU A 38 6.43 2.54 -7.66
N LYS A 39 6.16 1.75 -6.62
CA LYS A 39 5.97 2.23 -5.25
C LYS A 39 6.75 1.36 -4.28
N GLY A 40 7.22 1.93 -3.19
CA GLY A 40 7.91 1.18 -2.15
C GLY A 40 8.03 1.98 -0.87
N THR A 41 8.22 1.27 0.23
CA THR A 41 8.43 1.85 1.56
C THR A 41 9.93 1.92 1.84
N PRO A 42 10.53 3.13 2.01
CA PRO A 42 11.95 3.27 2.30
C PRO A 42 12.32 2.59 3.62
N ARG A 43 13.27 1.66 3.55
CA ARG A 43 13.73 0.90 4.73
C ARG A 43 14.33 1.81 5.80
N ALA A 44 15.22 2.71 5.41
CA ALA A 44 15.97 3.55 6.35
C ALA A 44 15.03 4.42 7.21
N ALA A 45 13.96 4.98 6.61
CA ALA A 45 13.01 5.80 7.34
C ALA A 45 12.27 5.01 8.43
N VAL A 46 11.88 3.77 8.12
CA VAL A 46 11.20 2.90 9.10
C VAL A 46 12.16 2.47 10.21
N GLU A 47 13.38 2.03 9.85
CA GLU A 47 14.39 1.59 10.81
C GLU A 47 14.82 2.71 11.75
N GLU A 48 14.90 3.95 11.27
CA GLU A 48 15.21 5.14 12.08
C GLU A 48 14.14 5.38 13.15
N HIS A 49 12.86 5.34 12.79
CA HIS A 49 11.77 5.52 13.74
C HIS A 49 11.71 4.39 14.77
N LEU A 50 11.89 3.14 14.34
CA LEU A 50 11.93 1.98 15.25
C LEU A 50 13.11 2.08 16.22
N ALA A 51 14.29 2.49 15.73
CA ALA A 51 15.48 2.68 16.57
C ALA A 51 15.30 3.81 17.59
N ALA A 52 14.49 4.83 17.26
CA ALA A 52 14.11 5.90 18.19
C ALA A 52 13.04 5.47 19.22
N GLY A 53 12.57 4.21 19.18
CA GLY A 53 11.56 3.67 20.08
C GLY A 53 10.11 4.05 19.71
N SER A 54 9.89 4.46 18.47
CA SER A 54 8.56 4.77 17.96
C SER A 54 7.94 3.54 17.29
N ASP A 55 6.63 3.38 17.42
CA ASP A 55 5.89 2.45 16.58
C ASP A 55 5.70 3.02 15.17
N VAL A 56 5.74 2.18 14.16
CA VAL A 56 5.54 2.57 12.76
C VAL A 56 4.32 1.84 12.21
N LEU A 57 3.33 2.60 11.74
CA LEU A 57 2.17 2.08 11.03
C LEU A 57 2.38 2.21 9.52
N LEU A 58 2.33 1.08 8.79
CA LEU A 58 2.38 1.05 7.34
C LEU A 58 0.97 0.85 6.77
N GLU A 59 0.55 1.75 5.89
CA GLU A 59 -0.69 1.63 5.11
C GLU A 59 -0.33 1.16 3.70
N ILE A 60 -0.26 -0.15 3.52
CA ILE A 60 0.19 -0.83 2.30
C ILE A 60 -0.82 -1.90 1.88
N ASP A 61 -0.69 -2.44 0.67
CA ASP A 61 -1.52 -3.55 0.25
C ASP A 61 -1.13 -4.87 0.94
N VAL A 62 -1.96 -5.90 0.78
CA VAL A 62 -1.74 -7.18 1.45
C VAL A 62 -0.47 -7.89 1.00
N GLN A 63 -0.06 -7.72 -0.26
CA GLN A 63 1.18 -8.32 -0.77
C GLN A 63 2.40 -7.66 -0.12
N GLY A 64 2.39 -6.33 -0.03
CA GLY A 64 3.41 -5.57 0.69
C GLY A 64 3.47 -5.95 2.16
N ALA A 65 2.32 -6.09 2.83
CA ALA A 65 2.26 -6.51 4.23
C ALA A 65 2.85 -7.92 4.45
N LEU A 66 2.56 -8.87 3.57
CA LEU A 66 3.14 -10.21 3.64
C LEU A 66 4.65 -10.20 3.38
N ALA A 67 5.14 -9.38 2.43
CA ALA A 67 6.57 -9.22 2.19
C ALA A 67 7.29 -8.58 3.39
N VAL A 68 6.66 -7.63 4.08
CA VAL A 68 7.18 -7.06 5.34
C VAL A 68 7.25 -8.15 6.42
N ARG A 69 6.22 -9.00 6.58
CA ARG A 69 6.20 -10.09 7.56
C ARG A 69 7.34 -11.10 7.34
N GLU A 70 7.69 -11.38 6.10
CA GLU A 70 8.80 -12.31 5.79
C GLU A 70 10.15 -11.78 6.33
N ARG A 71 10.33 -10.46 6.36
CA ARG A 71 11.56 -9.81 6.86
C ARG A 71 11.49 -9.48 8.34
N PHE A 72 10.32 -9.18 8.85
CA PHE A 72 10.02 -8.79 10.23
C PHE A 72 8.91 -9.69 10.79
N PRO A 73 9.24 -10.88 11.27
CA PRO A 73 8.26 -11.85 11.76
C PRO A 73 7.37 -11.34 12.89
N ASP A 74 7.86 -10.36 13.65
CA ASP A 74 7.13 -9.74 14.77
C ASP A 74 6.20 -8.60 14.34
N ALA A 75 6.16 -8.24 13.04
CA ALA A 75 5.23 -7.23 12.54
C ALA A 75 3.79 -7.71 12.68
N VAL A 76 2.91 -6.89 13.25
CA VAL A 76 1.48 -7.18 13.39
C VAL A 76 0.77 -6.77 12.10
N LEU A 77 0.11 -7.72 11.44
CA LEU A 77 -0.64 -7.49 10.22
C LEU A 77 -2.13 -7.35 10.53
N VAL A 78 -2.70 -6.23 10.11
CA VAL A 78 -4.14 -5.94 10.26
C VAL A 78 -4.77 -5.77 8.88
N PHE A 79 -5.71 -6.63 8.53
CA PHE A 79 -6.49 -6.50 7.30
C PHE A 79 -7.73 -5.66 7.56
N LEU A 80 -7.84 -4.56 6.84
CA LEU A 80 -9.01 -3.67 6.94
C LEU A 80 -9.96 -3.95 5.76
N ARG A 81 -11.19 -4.39 6.07
CA ARG A 81 -12.19 -4.66 5.05
C ARG A 81 -13.43 -3.77 5.20
N PRO A 82 -14.13 -3.47 4.11
CA PRO A 82 -15.42 -2.79 4.16
C PRO A 82 -16.49 -3.73 4.73
N PRO A 83 -17.60 -3.18 5.26
CA PRO A 83 -18.69 -4.00 5.80
C PRO A 83 -19.46 -4.80 4.74
N SER A 84 -19.47 -4.32 3.48
CA SER A 84 -20.03 -5.04 2.34
C SER A 84 -19.38 -4.63 1.02
N ARG A 85 -19.62 -5.44 -0.03
CA ARG A 85 -19.18 -5.12 -1.41
C ARG A 85 -19.86 -3.88 -1.97
N GLU A 86 -21.14 -3.68 -1.65
CA GLU A 86 -21.90 -2.48 -2.04
C GLU A 86 -21.27 -1.24 -1.45
N GLU A 87 -20.90 -1.28 -0.17
CA GLU A 87 -20.24 -0.15 0.50
C GLU A 87 -18.85 0.12 -0.09
N GLN A 88 -18.10 -0.93 -0.40
CA GLN A 88 -16.81 -0.80 -1.07
C GLN A 88 -16.94 -0.11 -2.44
N ARG A 89 -17.90 -0.57 -3.26
CA ARG A 89 -18.21 0.04 -4.57
C ARG A 89 -18.60 1.50 -4.39
N ARG A 90 -19.52 1.81 -3.48
CA ARG A 90 -19.98 3.17 -3.20
C ARG A 90 -18.81 4.10 -2.84
N ARG A 91 -17.87 3.63 -2.01
CA ARG A 91 -16.68 4.41 -1.62
C ARG A 91 -15.73 4.63 -2.80
N LEU A 92 -15.56 3.64 -3.68
CA LEU A 92 -14.75 3.78 -4.90
C LEU A 92 -15.38 4.77 -5.86
N GLU A 93 -16.68 4.66 -6.12
CA GLU A 93 -17.43 5.59 -6.97
C GLU A 93 -17.38 7.03 -6.42
N GLY A 94 -17.55 7.20 -5.11
CA GLY A 94 -17.46 8.52 -4.47
C GLY A 94 -16.09 9.19 -4.62
N ARG A 95 -15.00 8.41 -4.61
CA ARG A 95 -13.64 8.92 -4.84
C ARG A 95 -13.33 9.19 -6.31
N ALA A 96 -14.01 8.51 -7.21
CA ALA A 96 -13.81 8.63 -8.66
C ALA A 96 -14.62 9.76 -9.31
N VAL A 97 -15.42 10.51 -8.54
CA VAL A 97 -16.22 11.61 -9.07
C VAL A 97 -15.31 12.66 -9.73
N GLY A 98 -15.54 12.92 -11.01
CA GLY A 98 -14.75 13.86 -11.79
C GLY A 98 -13.43 13.32 -12.33
N ASP A 99 -13.11 12.05 -12.10
CA ASP A 99 -11.91 11.38 -12.61
C ASP A 99 -12.28 10.16 -13.47
N PRO A 100 -12.31 10.30 -14.82
CA PRO A 100 -12.68 9.21 -15.72
C PRO A 100 -11.77 7.99 -15.64
N VAL A 101 -10.49 8.17 -15.30
CA VAL A 101 -9.51 7.08 -15.18
C VAL A 101 -9.82 6.25 -13.95
N GLN A 102 -10.08 6.88 -12.82
CA GLN A 102 -10.50 6.18 -11.62
C GLN A 102 -11.86 5.50 -11.81
N GLN A 103 -12.80 6.16 -12.48
CA GLN A 103 -14.11 5.57 -12.79
C GLN A 103 -13.98 4.28 -13.61
N ALA A 104 -13.15 4.28 -14.66
CA ALA A 104 -12.90 3.11 -15.50
C ALA A 104 -12.18 1.96 -14.75
N SER A 105 -11.51 2.25 -13.64
CA SER A 105 -10.76 1.26 -12.85
C SER A 105 -11.55 0.61 -11.72
N ILE A 106 -12.82 0.99 -11.47
CA ILE A 106 -13.59 0.52 -10.30
C ILE A 106 -13.74 -1.01 -10.30
N ASP A 107 -14.12 -1.61 -11.44
CA ASP A 107 -14.36 -3.05 -11.50
C ASP A 107 -13.05 -3.85 -11.32
N SER A 108 -11.93 -3.38 -11.86
CA SER A 108 -10.62 -4.00 -11.64
C SER A 108 -10.17 -3.91 -10.18
N ARG A 109 -10.44 -2.79 -9.51
CA ARG A 109 -10.15 -2.61 -8.08
C ARG A 109 -11.01 -3.50 -7.19
N LEU A 110 -12.28 -3.71 -7.56
CA LEU A 110 -13.15 -4.64 -6.84
C LEU A 110 -12.70 -6.09 -6.99
N ALA A 111 -12.29 -6.48 -8.21
CA ALA A 111 -11.75 -7.82 -8.46
C ALA A 111 -10.43 -8.05 -7.71
N GLN A 112 -9.55 -7.04 -7.67
CA GLN A 112 -8.31 -7.11 -6.89
C GLN A 112 -8.60 -7.25 -5.39
N ALA A 113 -9.51 -6.44 -4.85
CA ALA A 113 -9.89 -6.52 -3.44
C ALA A 113 -10.50 -7.89 -3.06
N GLU A 114 -11.22 -8.54 -3.97
CA GLU A 114 -11.71 -9.90 -3.78
C GLU A 114 -10.57 -10.92 -3.70
N ALA A 115 -9.57 -10.80 -4.57
CA ALA A 115 -8.37 -11.64 -4.52
C ALA A 115 -7.54 -11.41 -3.25
N GLU A 116 -7.44 -10.16 -2.80
CA GLU A 116 -6.73 -9.80 -1.56
C GLU A 116 -7.45 -10.32 -0.32
N GLU A 117 -8.80 -10.34 -0.31
CA GLU A 117 -9.58 -10.86 0.80
C GLU A 117 -9.36 -12.37 1.04
N LEU A 118 -9.00 -13.13 0.00
CA LEU A 118 -8.60 -14.53 0.13
C LEU A 118 -7.31 -14.72 0.94
N LEU A 119 -6.52 -13.66 1.11
CA LEU A 119 -5.30 -13.67 1.89
C LEU A 119 -5.51 -13.21 3.35
N ALA A 120 -6.74 -12.85 3.72
CA ALA A 120 -7.06 -12.39 5.07
C ALA A 120 -6.79 -13.43 6.17
N ASP A 121 -6.75 -14.71 5.84
CA ASP A 121 -6.37 -15.79 6.77
C ASP A 121 -4.87 -15.80 7.11
N ARG A 122 -4.07 -15.01 6.41
CA ARG A 122 -2.61 -14.90 6.60
C ARG A 122 -2.18 -13.72 7.48
N VAL A 123 -3.13 -12.96 7.99
CA VAL A 123 -2.88 -11.82 8.88
C VAL A 123 -3.29 -12.12 10.32
N ASP A 124 -2.86 -11.29 11.26
CA ASP A 124 -3.14 -11.51 12.69
C ASP A 124 -4.55 -11.04 13.06
N HIS A 125 -5.01 -9.96 12.45
CA HIS A 125 -6.30 -9.35 12.77
C HIS A 125 -7.05 -8.92 11.51
N VAL A 126 -8.37 -9.09 11.52
CA VAL A 126 -9.28 -8.55 10.51
C VAL A 126 -10.22 -7.55 11.16
N VAL A 127 -10.23 -6.33 10.65
CA VAL A 127 -11.09 -5.24 11.14
C VAL A 127 -12.06 -4.85 10.03
N THR A 128 -13.33 -4.69 10.39
CA THR A 128 -14.37 -4.20 9.48
C THR A 128 -14.66 -2.73 9.77
N ASN A 129 -14.55 -1.90 8.76
CA ASN A 129 -14.76 -0.45 8.84
C ASN A 129 -15.80 0.01 7.82
#